data_a4e9a940b11776f9707bfc6b6007c6c3
#
_entry.id   a4e9a940b11776f9707bfc6b6007c6c3
#
_cell.length_a   1.000
_cell.length_b   1.000
_cell.length_c   1.000
_cell.angle_alpha   90.00
_cell.angle_beta   90.00
_cell.angle_gamma   90.00
#
_symmetry.space_group_name_H-M   'P 1'
#
loop_
_entity.id
_entity.type
_entity.pdbx_description
1 polymer ?
#
loop_
_entity_poly.entity_id
_entity_poly.type
_entity_poly.pdbx_seq_one_letter_code
_entity_poly.pdbx_strand_id
1 'polypeptide(L)'
;MEKYFRRTWVEVNLDALKHNYETIESQLSAGSSIVAVVKADAYGHGVENTVREFSACGCRWFAVSNLEEALQVRSINSECSILILGYTPPKYAQTLAINNISQAVFDSSYAESLSAAATECGVQINIHIKVDTGMSRLGFVFHDSVEDASSVEEIAAACRLHGLYPEGIFTHFASADEENGELFTRLQYDLFMTLIGCLEFEGITFPLRHCCNSAATVLYPEMHLDLVRPGIILYGLMPSSFIKGKINLKPALKMKTVVSMVKTIPAGTPVSYGRTYTADKDIKIATVPVGYADGYMRKLSDDAVMKIGDKYVPVIGRICMDQCMLDVSDIEDIGEGATVTVFDSNPQSPLSVDALAEKTGTINYEYVCGINKRVSRVYTRQKEIEAIADYMK
;
A
#
# COMPACT_ATOMS: atom_id res chain seq x y z
N MET A 1 26.26 4.08 20.12
CA MET A 1 26.15 2.89 19.24
C MET A 1 25.02 3.17 18.27
N GLU A 2 25.26 3.12 16.96
CA GLU A 2 24.19 3.33 15.98
C GLU A 2 23.10 2.25 16.18
N LYS A 3 21.83 2.66 16.16
CA LYS A 3 20.70 1.80 16.46
C LYS A 3 20.38 0.80 15.33
N TYR A 4 21.00 0.93 14.15
CA TYR A 4 20.83 0.07 12.97
C TYR A 4 22.12 0.01 12.13
N PHE A 5 22.22 -1.04 11.29
CA PHE A 5 23.33 -1.15 10.34
C PHE A 5 23.11 -0.20 9.16
N ARG A 6 23.93 0.86 9.05
CA ARG A 6 23.85 1.86 7.97
C ARG A 6 24.38 1.31 6.63
N ARG A 7 23.84 0.19 6.15
CA ARG A 7 24.11 -0.32 4.81
C ARG A 7 23.16 0.31 3.80
N THR A 8 21.89 -0.03 3.91
CA THR A 8 20.76 0.48 3.12
C THR A 8 19.56 0.55 4.04
N TRP A 9 18.82 1.64 4.01
CA TRP A 9 17.65 1.84 4.86
C TRP A 9 16.62 2.70 4.15
N VAL A 10 15.37 2.62 4.56
CA VAL A 10 14.34 3.60 4.21
C VAL A 10 14.04 4.50 5.41
N GLU A 11 13.91 5.79 5.13
CA GLU A 11 13.38 6.76 6.07
C GLU A 11 11.89 6.91 5.83
N VAL A 12 11.10 6.74 6.89
CA VAL A 12 9.64 6.94 6.89
C VAL A 12 9.34 8.19 7.70
N ASN A 13 8.80 9.20 7.06
CA ASN A 13 8.47 10.48 7.69
C ASN A 13 7.07 10.41 8.33
N LEU A 14 7.00 10.34 9.65
CA LEU A 14 5.75 10.30 10.42
C LEU A 14 4.94 11.60 10.29
N ASP A 15 5.60 12.75 10.20
CA ASP A 15 4.90 14.04 9.97
C ASP A 15 4.20 14.06 8.61
N ALA A 16 4.76 13.38 7.59
CA ALA A 16 4.13 13.24 6.28
C ALA A 16 2.92 12.31 6.35
N LEU A 17 3.01 11.17 7.05
CA LEU A 17 1.88 10.26 7.25
C LEU A 17 0.73 10.97 7.97
N LYS A 18 1.04 11.68 9.06
CA LYS A 18 0.07 12.49 9.79
C LYS A 18 -0.59 13.54 8.89
N HIS A 19 0.21 14.33 8.17
CA HIS A 19 -0.29 15.34 7.24
C HIS A 19 -1.24 14.75 6.20
N ASN A 20 -0.89 13.60 5.62
CA ASN A 20 -1.70 12.94 4.60
C ASN A 20 -3.04 12.47 5.19
N TYR A 21 -3.00 11.84 6.37
CA TYR A 21 -4.21 11.41 7.07
C TYR A 21 -5.14 12.59 7.35
N GLU A 22 -4.65 13.66 7.98
CA GLU A 22 -5.41 14.86 8.32
C GLU A 22 -5.95 15.56 7.07
N THR A 23 -5.16 15.60 5.99
CA THR A 23 -5.58 16.18 4.70
C THR A 23 -6.73 15.40 4.08
N ILE A 24 -6.67 14.07 4.10
CA ILE A 24 -7.74 13.19 3.59
C ILE A 24 -8.99 13.34 4.47
N GLU A 25 -8.82 13.26 5.79
CA GLU A 25 -9.91 13.39 6.77
C GLU A 25 -10.68 14.71 6.59
N SER A 26 -9.95 15.81 6.36
CA SER A 26 -10.56 17.13 6.16
C SER A 26 -11.43 17.26 4.90
N GLN A 27 -11.31 16.33 3.96
CA GLN A 27 -12.09 16.29 2.71
C GLN A 27 -13.28 15.31 2.76
N LEU A 28 -13.44 14.60 3.87
CA LEU A 28 -14.52 13.63 3.96
C LEU A 28 -15.88 14.32 4.10
N SER A 29 -16.89 13.68 3.53
CA SER A 29 -18.30 14.05 3.76
C SER A 29 -18.67 13.84 5.22
N ALA A 30 -19.58 14.66 5.73
CA ALA A 30 -20.03 14.57 7.12
C ALA A 30 -20.57 13.16 7.43
N GLY A 31 -20.09 12.54 8.50
CA GLY A 31 -20.47 11.20 8.93
C GLY A 31 -19.59 10.08 8.36
N SER A 32 -18.76 10.37 7.35
CA SER A 32 -17.82 9.37 6.81
C SER A 32 -16.56 9.27 7.66
N SER A 33 -15.96 8.07 7.70
CA SER A 33 -14.73 7.80 8.43
C SER A 33 -13.69 7.07 7.57
N ILE A 34 -12.41 7.16 7.96
CA ILE A 34 -11.31 6.48 7.27
C ILE A 34 -11.16 5.05 7.75
N VAL A 35 -11.13 4.10 6.81
CA VAL A 35 -10.54 2.78 6.98
C VAL A 35 -9.13 2.82 6.39
N ALA A 36 -8.11 2.95 7.22
CA ALA A 36 -6.73 3.01 6.75
C ALA A 36 -6.28 1.64 6.22
N VAL A 37 -5.94 1.58 4.91
CA VAL A 37 -5.48 0.32 4.31
C VAL A 37 -3.98 0.17 4.56
N VAL A 38 -3.62 -0.82 5.41
CA VAL A 38 -2.24 -1.05 5.89
C VAL A 38 -1.67 -2.41 5.51
N LYS A 39 -2.27 -3.07 4.52
CA LYS A 39 -1.78 -4.35 3.97
C LYS A 39 -0.37 -4.23 3.37
N ALA A 40 0.29 -5.36 3.12
CA ALA A 40 1.64 -5.45 2.57
C ALA A 40 2.66 -4.61 3.37
N ASP A 41 2.68 -4.80 4.71
CA ASP A 41 3.53 -4.08 5.64
C ASP A 41 3.35 -2.56 5.51
N ALA A 42 2.08 -2.10 5.49
CA ALA A 42 1.72 -0.69 5.25
C ALA A 42 2.33 -0.15 3.95
N TYR A 43 2.13 -0.89 2.83
CA TYR A 43 2.73 -0.54 1.53
C TYR A 43 4.25 -0.33 1.63
N GLY A 44 4.94 -1.22 2.34
CA GLY A 44 6.38 -1.18 2.53
C GLY A 44 6.90 -0.15 3.54
N HIS A 45 6.02 0.64 4.15
CA HIS A 45 6.39 1.67 5.14
C HIS A 45 6.61 1.11 6.57
N GLY A 46 6.23 -0.17 6.79
CA GLY A 46 6.28 -0.81 8.10
C GLY A 46 5.02 -0.59 8.92
N VAL A 47 4.28 -1.68 9.15
CA VAL A 47 2.91 -1.62 9.69
C VAL A 47 2.87 -1.12 11.13
N GLU A 48 3.86 -1.48 11.98
CA GLU A 48 3.80 -1.16 13.40
C GLU A 48 3.72 0.35 13.68
N ASN A 49 4.71 1.11 13.20
CA ASN A 49 4.76 2.55 13.44
C ASN A 49 3.71 3.31 12.62
N THR A 50 3.33 2.79 11.45
CA THR A 50 2.25 3.35 10.63
C THR A 50 0.90 3.24 11.33
N VAL A 51 0.56 2.07 11.89
CA VAL A 51 -0.68 1.87 12.65
C VAL A 51 -0.70 2.74 13.91
N ARG A 52 0.43 2.84 14.63
CA ARG A 52 0.55 3.74 15.80
C ARG A 52 0.30 5.18 15.41
N GLU A 53 0.89 5.65 14.29
CA GLU A 53 0.72 7.02 13.81
C GLU A 53 -0.73 7.31 13.43
N PHE A 54 -1.36 6.46 12.60
CA PHE A 54 -2.75 6.67 12.20
C PHE A 54 -3.72 6.55 13.39
N SER A 55 -3.45 5.64 14.35
CA SER A 55 -4.23 5.58 15.60
C SER A 55 -4.11 6.87 16.42
N ALA A 56 -2.92 7.46 16.49
CA ALA A 56 -2.70 8.74 17.16
C ALA A 56 -3.42 9.91 16.44
N CYS A 57 -3.62 9.81 15.11
CA CYS A 57 -4.46 10.73 14.34
C CYS A 57 -5.97 10.51 14.54
N GLY A 58 -6.39 9.47 15.25
CA GLY A 58 -7.80 9.18 15.50
C GLY A 58 -8.39 8.08 14.62
N CYS A 59 -7.59 7.43 13.77
CA CYS A 59 -8.05 6.32 12.94
C CYS A 59 -8.53 5.14 13.81
N ARG A 60 -9.76 4.71 13.58
CA ARG A 60 -10.38 3.61 14.31
C ARG A 60 -10.51 2.33 13.51
N TRP A 61 -10.43 2.41 12.18
CA TRP A 61 -10.59 1.30 11.27
C TRP A 61 -9.33 1.06 10.44
N PHE A 62 -8.93 -0.20 10.39
CA PHE A 62 -7.83 -0.64 9.53
C PHE A 62 -8.28 -1.76 8.60
N ALA A 63 -7.79 -1.77 7.37
CA ALA A 63 -8.03 -2.85 6.43
C ALA A 63 -6.74 -3.50 5.97
N VAL A 64 -6.78 -4.82 5.92
CA VAL A 64 -5.65 -5.69 5.57
C VAL A 64 -6.05 -6.75 4.55
N SER A 65 -5.09 -7.54 4.06
CA SER A 65 -5.34 -8.54 3.03
C SER A 65 -5.65 -9.93 3.57
N ASN A 66 -5.09 -10.30 4.72
CA ASN A 66 -5.14 -11.65 5.28
C ASN A 66 -5.13 -11.64 6.82
N LEU A 67 -5.29 -12.83 7.40
CA LEU A 67 -5.38 -13.01 8.84
C LEU A 67 -4.07 -12.67 9.58
N GLU A 68 -2.92 -13.00 8.99
CA GLU A 68 -1.60 -12.74 9.59
C GLU A 68 -1.37 -11.23 9.76
N GLU A 69 -1.71 -10.44 8.75
CA GLU A 69 -1.65 -8.98 8.83
C GLU A 69 -2.66 -8.42 9.85
N ALA A 70 -3.88 -9.01 9.93
CA ALA A 70 -4.89 -8.61 10.91
C ALA A 70 -4.43 -8.85 12.34
N LEU A 71 -3.83 -10.00 12.62
CA LEU A 71 -3.28 -10.33 13.94
C LEU A 71 -2.11 -9.41 14.29
N GLN A 72 -1.28 -9.04 13.31
CA GLN A 72 -0.21 -8.07 13.51
C GLN A 72 -0.78 -6.69 13.89
N VAL A 73 -1.79 -6.18 13.18
CA VAL A 73 -2.46 -4.92 13.53
C VAL A 73 -3.08 -5.00 14.92
N ARG A 74 -3.77 -6.11 15.25
CA ARG A 74 -4.38 -6.32 16.57
C ARG A 74 -3.36 -6.31 17.71
N SER A 75 -2.16 -6.86 17.48
CA SER A 75 -1.08 -6.83 18.48
C SER A 75 -0.53 -5.43 18.73
N ILE A 76 -0.68 -4.51 17.75
CA ILE A 76 -0.24 -3.11 17.85
C ILE A 76 -1.33 -2.24 18.50
N ASN A 77 -2.59 -2.45 18.14
CA ASN A 77 -3.74 -1.71 18.65
C ASN A 77 -4.89 -2.69 19.01
N SER A 78 -5.13 -2.85 20.31
CA SER A 78 -6.13 -3.78 20.83
C SER A 78 -7.58 -3.33 20.63
N GLU A 79 -7.83 -2.05 20.35
CA GLU A 79 -9.16 -1.45 20.35
C GLU A 79 -9.70 -1.13 18.96
N CYS A 80 -8.82 -1.05 17.93
CA CYS A 80 -9.26 -0.69 16.58
C CYS A 80 -10.14 -1.77 15.95
N SER A 81 -11.00 -1.38 15.03
CA SER A 81 -11.71 -2.29 14.14
C SER A 81 -10.79 -2.71 12.97
N ILE A 82 -10.83 -3.99 12.60
CA ILE A 82 -9.98 -4.55 11.56
C ILE A 82 -10.84 -5.31 10.56
N LEU A 83 -10.70 -4.97 9.27
CA LEU A 83 -11.38 -5.67 8.17
C LEU A 83 -10.37 -6.41 7.30
N ILE A 84 -10.54 -7.73 7.17
CA ILE A 84 -9.83 -8.52 6.17
C ILE A 84 -10.58 -8.42 4.84
N LEU A 85 -9.91 -7.87 3.81
CA LEU A 85 -10.49 -7.66 2.47
C LEU A 85 -10.41 -8.91 1.58
N GLY A 86 -9.61 -9.90 1.96
CA GLY A 86 -9.37 -11.14 1.22
C GLY A 86 -9.97 -12.37 1.89
N TYR A 87 -9.50 -13.54 1.45
CA TYR A 87 -9.94 -14.84 1.95
C TYR A 87 -9.24 -15.22 3.25
N THR A 88 -10.01 -15.74 4.20
CA THR A 88 -9.50 -16.45 5.40
C THR A 88 -10.10 -17.84 5.42
N PRO A 89 -9.32 -18.94 5.56
CA PRO A 89 -9.87 -20.26 5.68
C PRO A 89 -10.87 -20.39 6.84
N PRO A 90 -12.08 -20.96 6.66
CA PRO A 90 -13.14 -21.03 7.68
C PRO A 90 -12.69 -21.66 9.02
N LYS A 91 -11.72 -22.58 9.01
CA LYS A 91 -11.13 -23.18 10.23
C LYS A 91 -10.58 -22.15 11.24
N TYR A 92 -10.35 -20.89 10.82
CA TYR A 92 -9.91 -19.80 11.68
C TYR A 92 -11.06 -18.95 12.23
N ALA A 93 -12.30 -19.40 12.13
CA ALA A 93 -13.50 -18.73 12.65
C ALA A 93 -13.34 -18.28 14.12
N GLN A 94 -12.84 -19.17 14.97
CA GLN A 94 -12.57 -18.84 16.38
C GLN A 94 -11.52 -17.73 16.54
N THR A 95 -10.47 -17.76 15.71
CA THR A 95 -9.40 -16.74 15.74
C THR A 95 -9.93 -15.36 15.32
N LEU A 96 -10.78 -15.30 14.28
CA LEU A 96 -11.44 -14.06 13.86
C LEU A 96 -12.29 -13.48 15.01
N ALA A 97 -13.14 -14.29 15.61
CA ALA A 97 -14.05 -13.87 16.67
C ALA A 97 -13.33 -13.39 17.94
N ILE A 98 -12.36 -14.16 18.45
CA ILE A 98 -11.61 -13.82 19.68
C ILE A 98 -10.82 -12.51 19.50
N ASN A 99 -10.31 -12.25 18.30
CA ASN A 99 -9.56 -11.05 18.00
C ASN A 99 -10.43 -9.90 17.49
N ASN A 100 -11.76 -10.06 17.47
CA ASN A 100 -12.71 -9.07 16.95
C ASN A 100 -12.29 -8.53 15.58
N ILE A 101 -12.09 -9.45 14.62
CA ILE A 101 -11.67 -9.15 13.25
C ILE A 101 -12.85 -9.41 12.33
N SER A 102 -13.25 -8.39 11.56
CA SER A 102 -14.30 -8.49 10.56
C SER A 102 -13.76 -9.12 9.27
N GLN A 103 -14.56 -10.01 8.66
CA GLN A 103 -14.18 -10.77 7.48
C GLN A 103 -15.03 -10.38 6.27
N ALA A 104 -14.40 -10.14 5.11
CA ALA A 104 -15.13 -10.00 3.85
C ALA A 104 -15.73 -11.36 3.43
N VAL A 105 -17.02 -11.37 3.13
CA VAL A 105 -17.75 -12.53 2.59
C VAL A 105 -18.18 -12.21 1.15
N PHE A 106 -17.85 -13.07 0.20
CA PHE A 106 -17.87 -12.75 -1.22
C PHE A 106 -18.60 -13.78 -2.10
N ASP A 107 -19.08 -14.90 -1.54
CA ASP A 107 -19.98 -15.87 -2.17
C ASP A 107 -20.72 -16.70 -1.12
N SER A 108 -21.79 -17.39 -1.54
CA SER A 108 -22.66 -18.22 -0.70
C SER A 108 -21.92 -19.39 -0.08
N SER A 109 -21.08 -20.09 -0.84
CA SER A 109 -20.33 -21.27 -0.37
C SER A 109 -19.35 -20.92 0.73
N TYR A 110 -18.66 -19.75 0.59
CA TYR A 110 -17.76 -19.26 1.63
C TYR A 110 -18.55 -18.84 2.87
N ALA A 111 -19.69 -18.16 2.70
CA ALA A 111 -20.56 -17.76 3.80
C ALA A 111 -21.04 -18.98 4.60
N GLU A 112 -21.51 -20.02 3.94
CA GLU A 112 -21.99 -21.28 4.55
C GLU A 112 -20.84 -21.98 5.31
N SER A 113 -19.68 -22.09 4.69
CA SER A 113 -18.50 -22.72 5.30
C SER A 113 -18.02 -21.95 6.55
N LEU A 114 -18.01 -20.61 6.50
CA LEU A 114 -17.62 -19.77 7.61
C LEU A 114 -18.65 -19.84 8.76
N SER A 115 -19.96 -19.85 8.42
CA SER A 115 -21.06 -20.01 9.37
C SER A 115 -21.01 -21.38 10.08
N ALA A 116 -20.78 -22.46 9.34
CA ALA A 116 -20.64 -23.79 9.92
C ALA A 116 -19.48 -23.83 10.93
N ALA A 117 -18.31 -23.29 10.57
CA ALA A 117 -17.16 -23.22 11.46
C ALA A 117 -17.39 -22.32 12.68
N ALA A 118 -18.06 -21.17 12.51
CA ALA A 118 -18.43 -20.29 13.60
C ALA A 118 -19.39 -20.97 14.57
N THR A 119 -20.39 -21.67 14.04
CA THR A 119 -21.39 -22.41 14.83
C THR A 119 -20.75 -23.56 15.62
N GLU A 120 -19.84 -24.32 14.98
CA GLU A 120 -19.08 -25.41 15.65
C GLU A 120 -18.26 -24.88 16.82
N CYS A 121 -17.66 -23.68 16.67
CA CYS A 121 -16.89 -23.03 17.73
C CYS A 121 -17.75 -22.28 18.75
N GLY A 122 -19.05 -22.13 18.54
CA GLY A 122 -19.95 -21.34 19.37
C GLY A 122 -19.62 -19.83 19.41
N VAL A 123 -19.16 -19.29 18.28
CA VAL A 123 -18.75 -17.88 18.16
C VAL A 123 -19.58 -17.12 17.12
N GLN A 124 -19.51 -15.79 17.17
CA GLN A 124 -20.05 -14.90 16.14
C GLN A 124 -18.93 -14.09 15.50
N ILE A 125 -18.99 -13.94 14.16
CA ILE A 125 -18.00 -13.20 13.36
C ILE A 125 -18.70 -12.03 12.70
N ASN A 126 -18.11 -10.84 12.83
CA ASN A 126 -18.52 -9.68 12.06
C ASN A 126 -18.13 -9.88 10.59
N ILE A 127 -19.07 -9.67 9.68
CA ILE A 127 -18.82 -9.82 8.26
C ILE A 127 -19.14 -8.54 7.50
N HIS A 128 -18.35 -8.28 6.45
CA HIS A 128 -18.69 -7.30 5.42
C HIS A 128 -18.97 -8.04 4.11
N ILE A 129 -20.19 -7.90 3.61
CA ILE A 129 -20.57 -8.46 2.32
C ILE A 129 -19.81 -7.72 1.22
N LYS A 130 -19.06 -8.48 0.42
CA LYS A 130 -18.38 -7.94 -0.77
C LYS A 130 -19.23 -8.15 -2.00
N VAL A 131 -19.56 -7.05 -2.66
CA VAL A 131 -20.29 -7.04 -3.93
C VAL A 131 -19.33 -6.79 -5.09
N ASP A 132 -19.47 -7.52 -6.15
CA ASP A 132 -18.78 -7.25 -7.42
C ASP A 132 -19.71 -6.53 -8.37
N THR A 133 -19.49 -5.23 -8.53
CA THR A 133 -20.22 -4.35 -9.46
C THR A 133 -19.45 -4.07 -10.74
N GLY A 134 -18.42 -4.89 -11.06
CA GLY A 134 -17.64 -4.76 -12.29
C GLY A 134 -16.12 -4.75 -12.13
N MET A 135 -15.59 -5.07 -10.94
CA MET A 135 -14.14 -5.30 -10.74
C MET A 135 -13.72 -6.71 -11.15
N SER A 136 -14.64 -7.68 -11.11
CA SER A 136 -14.45 -9.10 -11.51
C SER A 136 -13.30 -9.80 -10.80
N ARG A 137 -13.17 -9.57 -9.48
CA ARG A 137 -12.12 -10.14 -8.65
C ARG A 137 -12.63 -11.01 -7.52
N LEU A 138 -13.50 -10.47 -6.68
CA LEU A 138 -14.19 -11.12 -5.56
C LEU A 138 -15.53 -10.42 -5.34
N GLY A 139 -16.56 -11.15 -4.93
CA GLY A 139 -17.84 -10.58 -4.53
C GLY A 139 -19.03 -11.30 -5.16
N PHE A 140 -20.18 -11.20 -4.51
CA PHE A 140 -21.47 -11.54 -5.13
C PHE A 140 -21.66 -10.68 -6.37
N VAL A 141 -21.88 -11.32 -7.51
CA VAL A 141 -21.95 -10.62 -8.80
C VAL A 141 -23.23 -9.80 -8.89
N PHE A 142 -23.09 -8.51 -9.20
CA PHE A 142 -24.22 -7.61 -9.45
C PHE A 142 -23.81 -6.58 -10.51
N HIS A 143 -23.71 -7.05 -11.76
CA HIS A 143 -23.33 -6.23 -12.92
C HIS A 143 -24.55 -5.69 -13.67
N ASP A 144 -25.71 -6.34 -13.48
CA ASP A 144 -26.99 -5.93 -14.01
C ASP A 144 -28.09 -6.21 -12.98
N SER A 145 -29.00 -5.24 -12.77
CA SER A 145 -30.03 -5.36 -11.74
C SER A 145 -31.17 -6.35 -12.09
N VAL A 146 -31.26 -6.77 -13.33
CA VAL A 146 -32.26 -7.74 -13.80
C VAL A 146 -31.65 -9.14 -13.94
N GLU A 147 -30.52 -9.23 -14.62
CA GLU A 147 -29.85 -10.53 -14.87
C GLU A 147 -29.28 -11.13 -13.57
N ASP A 148 -28.77 -10.28 -12.67
CA ASP A 148 -28.15 -10.70 -11.40
C ASP A 148 -29.10 -10.55 -10.19
N ALA A 149 -30.41 -10.48 -10.41
CA ALA A 149 -31.39 -10.31 -9.34
C ALA A 149 -31.34 -11.41 -8.25
N SER A 150 -30.93 -12.64 -8.61
CA SER A 150 -30.73 -13.74 -7.66
C SER A 150 -29.68 -13.46 -6.60
N SER A 151 -28.72 -12.57 -6.88
CA SER A 151 -27.68 -12.18 -5.91
C SER A 151 -28.27 -11.47 -4.68
N VAL A 152 -29.43 -10.82 -4.81
CA VAL A 152 -30.14 -10.25 -3.66
C VAL A 152 -30.55 -11.34 -2.68
N GLU A 153 -31.15 -12.43 -3.19
CA GLU A 153 -31.58 -13.58 -2.37
C GLU A 153 -30.37 -14.30 -1.74
N GLU A 154 -29.29 -14.49 -2.52
CA GLU A 154 -28.05 -15.10 -2.05
C GLU A 154 -27.39 -14.31 -0.92
N ILE A 155 -27.30 -12.99 -1.06
CA ILE A 155 -26.75 -12.10 -0.03
C ILE A 155 -27.67 -12.08 1.20
N ALA A 156 -28.99 -12.00 1.01
CA ALA A 156 -29.93 -12.03 2.12
C ALA A 156 -29.87 -13.36 2.88
N ALA A 157 -29.69 -14.49 2.18
CA ALA A 157 -29.47 -15.79 2.80
C ALA A 157 -28.15 -15.81 3.59
N ALA A 158 -27.06 -15.34 3.02
CA ALA A 158 -25.76 -15.23 3.69
C ALA A 158 -25.82 -14.38 4.98
N CYS A 159 -26.56 -13.27 4.95
CA CYS A 159 -26.74 -12.40 6.12
C CYS A 159 -27.58 -13.04 7.25
N ARG A 160 -28.40 -14.05 6.93
CA ARG A 160 -29.23 -14.76 7.90
C ARG A 160 -28.56 -16.01 8.48
N LEU A 161 -27.34 -16.35 8.03
CA LEU A 161 -26.61 -17.52 8.52
C LEU A 161 -26.20 -17.37 9.99
N HIS A 162 -26.36 -18.46 10.74
CA HIS A 162 -26.01 -18.48 12.16
C HIS A 162 -24.49 -18.28 12.35
N GLY A 163 -24.09 -17.56 13.42
CA GLY A 163 -22.70 -17.28 13.72
C GLY A 163 -22.07 -16.17 12.86
N LEU A 164 -22.80 -15.56 11.92
CA LEU A 164 -22.36 -14.41 11.16
C LEU A 164 -23.19 -13.17 11.55
N TYR A 165 -22.52 -12.02 11.68
CA TYR A 165 -23.15 -10.74 11.94
C TYR A 165 -22.84 -9.76 10.78
N PRO A 166 -23.82 -9.38 9.96
CA PRO A 166 -23.61 -8.50 8.82
C PRO A 166 -23.36 -7.05 9.29
N GLU A 167 -22.11 -6.73 9.57
CA GLU A 167 -21.64 -5.42 10.04
C GLU A 167 -21.57 -4.41 8.91
N GLY A 168 -21.24 -4.85 7.70
CA GLY A 168 -21.09 -3.94 6.57
C GLY A 168 -21.27 -4.58 5.20
N ILE A 169 -21.33 -3.70 4.18
CA ILE A 169 -21.39 -4.07 2.77
C ILE A 169 -20.49 -3.15 1.95
N PHE A 170 -19.79 -3.70 0.94
CA PHE A 170 -18.89 -2.90 0.12
C PHE A 170 -18.69 -3.40 -1.30
N THR A 171 -18.36 -2.48 -2.18
CA THR A 171 -17.83 -2.77 -3.51
C THR A 171 -16.44 -2.15 -3.69
N HIS A 172 -15.84 -2.32 -4.88
CA HIS A 172 -14.54 -1.72 -5.22
C HIS A 172 -14.55 -1.23 -6.66
N PHE A 173 -14.26 0.05 -6.85
CA PHE A 173 -14.21 0.66 -8.16
C PHE A 173 -12.99 0.22 -8.95
N ALA A 174 -13.20 -0.11 -10.22
CA ALA A 174 -12.17 -0.65 -11.09
C ALA A 174 -11.34 0.44 -11.78
N SER A 175 -11.95 1.59 -12.07
CA SER A 175 -11.38 2.63 -12.93
C SER A 175 -11.50 4.05 -12.38
N ALA A 176 -11.69 4.21 -11.05
CA ALA A 176 -11.86 5.54 -10.46
C ALA A 176 -10.62 6.46 -10.61
N ASP A 177 -9.46 5.90 -10.89
CA ASP A 177 -8.19 6.59 -11.13
C ASP A 177 -7.86 6.80 -12.61
N GLU A 178 -8.71 6.36 -13.53
CA GLU A 178 -8.56 6.52 -14.97
C GLU A 178 -9.22 7.81 -15.46
N GLU A 179 -8.62 8.50 -16.44
CA GLU A 179 -9.15 9.74 -17.02
C GLU A 179 -10.57 9.56 -17.61
N ASN A 180 -10.83 8.41 -18.23
CA ASN A 180 -12.13 8.06 -18.82
C ASN A 180 -12.95 7.10 -17.93
N GLY A 181 -12.58 6.95 -16.65
CA GLY A 181 -13.17 5.98 -15.73
C GLY A 181 -14.47 6.44 -15.06
N GLU A 182 -14.86 7.72 -15.17
CA GLU A 182 -15.97 8.30 -14.43
C GLU A 182 -17.32 7.59 -14.70
N LEU A 183 -17.66 7.38 -15.97
CA LEU A 183 -18.94 6.76 -16.33
C LEU A 183 -19.06 5.34 -15.74
N PHE A 184 -18.01 4.56 -15.82
CA PHE A 184 -18.00 3.21 -15.27
C PHE A 184 -18.00 3.22 -13.74
N THR A 185 -17.27 4.13 -13.11
CA THR A 185 -17.29 4.31 -11.66
C THR A 185 -18.68 4.67 -11.14
N ARG A 186 -19.40 5.57 -11.83
CA ARG A 186 -20.79 5.93 -11.49
C ARG A 186 -21.74 4.76 -11.69
N LEU A 187 -21.60 4.00 -12.78
CA LEU A 187 -22.37 2.78 -13.00
C LEU A 187 -22.17 1.77 -11.85
N GLN A 188 -20.92 1.52 -11.46
CA GLN A 188 -20.61 0.63 -10.31
C GLN A 188 -21.27 1.12 -9.01
N TYR A 189 -21.27 2.43 -8.78
CA TYR A 189 -21.93 3.05 -7.62
C TYR A 189 -23.45 2.89 -7.68
N ASP A 190 -24.08 3.18 -8.82
CA ASP A 190 -25.53 3.07 -8.99
C ASP A 190 -26.01 1.63 -8.82
N LEU A 191 -25.28 0.66 -9.36
CA LEU A 191 -25.55 -0.77 -9.14
C LEU A 191 -25.43 -1.12 -7.65
N PHE A 192 -24.40 -0.65 -6.97
CA PHE A 192 -24.20 -0.90 -5.54
C PHE A 192 -25.35 -0.32 -4.70
N MET A 193 -25.78 0.90 -4.98
CA MET A 193 -26.89 1.55 -4.28
C MET A 193 -28.23 0.88 -4.59
N THR A 194 -28.45 0.42 -5.82
CA THR A 194 -29.62 -0.36 -6.22
C THR A 194 -29.69 -1.67 -5.43
N LEU A 195 -28.59 -2.41 -5.35
CA LEU A 195 -28.53 -3.65 -4.56
C LEU A 195 -28.84 -3.40 -3.07
N ILE A 196 -28.28 -2.34 -2.49
CA ILE A 196 -28.57 -1.97 -1.09
C ILE A 196 -30.07 -1.73 -0.92
N GLY A 197 -30.71 -0.98 -1.83
CA GLY A 197 -32.15 -0.74 -1.79
C GLY A 197 -33.00 -2.02 -1.91
N CYS A 198 -32.57 -2.97 -2.75
CA CYS A 198 -33.22 -4.29 -2.82
C CYS A 198 -33.08 -5.08 -1.51
N LEU A 199 -31.89 -5.05 -0.89
CA LEU A 199 -31.64 -5.73 0.39
C LEU A 199 -32.43 -5.08 1.54
N GLU A 200 -32.57 -3.77 1.56
CA GLU A 200 -33.42 -3.06 2.52
C GLU A 200 -34.89 -3.46 2.40
N PHE A 201 -35.39 -3.68 1.17
CA PHE A 201 -36.74 -4.20 0.93
C PHE A 201 -36.91 -5.64 1.47
N GLU A 202 -35.86 -6.45 1.41
CA GLU A 202 -35.77 -7.79 2.04
C GLU A 202 -35.60 -7.75 3.57
N GLY A 203 -35.56 -6.56 4.18
CA GLY A 203 -35.35 -6.36 5.61
C GLY A 203 -33.88 -6.50 6.07
N ILE A 204 -32.92 -6.45 5.15
CA ILE A 204 -31.48 -6.49 5.45
C ILE A 204 -30.91 -5.08 5.38
N THR A 205 -30.33 -4.60 6.49
CA THR A 205 -29.68 -3.29 6.56
C THR A 205 -28.26 -3.42 7.06
N PHE A 206 -27.39 -2.54 6.61
CA PHE A 206 -25.99 -2.53 7.00
C PHE A 206 -25.62 -1.20 7.68
N PRO A 207 -25.08 -1.22 8.90
CA PRO A 207 -24.59 0.00 9.56
C PRO A 207 -23.40 0.64 8.84
N LEU A 208 -22.62 -0.14 8.08
CA LEU A 208 -21.40 0.33 7.41
C LEU A 208 -21.43 0.02 5.91
N ARG A 209 -21.52 1.05 5.09
CA ARG A 209 -21.50 0.94 3.63
C ARG A 209 -20.26 1.65 3.10
N HIS A 210 -19.52 1.03 2.18
CA HIS A 210 -18.31 1.65 1.66
C HIS A 210 -17.95 1.18 0.25
N CYS A 211 -17.55 2.13 -0.61
CA CYS A 211 -17.16 1.85 -2.00
C CYS A 211 -15.83 2.52 -2.38
N CYS A 212 -15.53 3.71 -1.84
CA CYS A 212 -14.40 4.53 -2.25
C CYS A 212 -13.04 3.90 -1.92
N ASN A 213 -12.19 3.72 -2.95
CA ASN A 213 -10.75 3.50 -2.85
C ASN A 213 -10.01 4.85 -2.75
N SER A 214 -8.67 4.85 -2.84
CA SER A 214 -7.86 6.08 -2.80
C SER A 214 -8.29 7.14 -3.81
N ALA A 215 -8.55 6.74 -5.05
CA ALA A 215 -8.96 7.65 -6.12
C ALA A 215 -10.35 8.22 -5.86
N ALA A 216 -11.32 7.36 -5.60
CA ALA A 216 -12.70 7.76 -5.37
C ALA A 216 -12.84 8.61 -4.09
N THR A 217 -12.02 8.38 -3.08
CA THR A 217 -12.00 9.25 -1.87
C THR A 217 -11.67 10.70 -2.22
N VAL A 218 -10.84 10.94 -3.24
CA VAL A 218 -10.47 12.30 -3.66
C VAL A 218 -11.44 12.89 -4.66
N LEU A 219 -11.96 12.06 -5.58
CA LEU A 219 -12.70 12.54 -6.78
C LEU A 219 -14.21 12.57 -6.60
N TYR A 220 -14.78 11.73 -5.73
CA TYR A 220 -16.22 11.53 -5.59
C TYR A 220 -16.69 11.64 -4.14
N PRO A 221 -16.68 12.86 -3.55
CA PRO A 221 -17.13 13.06 -2.16
C PRO A 221 -18.57 12.61 -1.90
N GLU A 222 -19.42 12.66 -2.92
CA GLU A 222 -20.80 12.20 -2.87
C GLU A 222 -20.97 10.68 -2.70
N MET A 223 -19.87 9.91 -2.93
CA MET A 223 -19.86 8.45 -2.81
C MET A 223 -19.17 7.95 -1.54
N HIS A 224 -18.81 8.82 -0.60
CA HIS A 224 -18.03 8.42 0.59
C HIS A 224 -18.78 7.42 1.48
N LEU A 225 -20.12 7.52 1.55
CA LEU A 225 -20.98 6.71 2.42
C LEU A 225 -20.48 6.75 3.87
N ASP A 226 -20.53 5.60 4.59
CA ASP A 226 -20.15 5.56 6.00
C ASP A 226 -18.62 5.47 6.19
N LEU A 227 -17.94 4.80 5.24
CA LEU A 227 -16.49 4.57 5.31
C LEU A 227 -15.81 4.77 3.94
N VAL A 228 -14.61 5.33 3.95
CA VAL A 228 -13.71 5.37 2.78
C VAL A 228 -12.45 4.54 3.06
N ARG A 229 -11.85 3.94 2.02
CA ARG A 229 -10.70 3.06 2.13
C ARG A 229 -9.46 3.62 1.41
N PRO A 230 -8.89 4.74 1.87
CA PRO A 230 -7.63 5.20 1.32
C PRO A 230 -6.50 4.21 1.62
N GLY A 231 -5.68 3.96 0.60
CA GLY A 231 -4.45 3.18 0.71
C GLY A 231 -3.27 4.06 0.35
N ILE A 232 -2.87 4.04 -0.91
CA ILE A 232 -1.63 4.70 -1.38
C ILE A 232 -1.56 6.20 -1.07
N ILE A 233 -2.70 6.90 -1.03
CA ILE A 233 -2.74 8.33 -0.71
C ILE A 233 -2.38 8.63 0.76
N LEU A 234 -2.59 7.70 1.68
CA LEU A 234 -2.12 7.84 3.07
C LEU A 234 -0.59 7.93 3.14
N TYR A 235 0.09 7.31 2.20
CA TYR A 235 1.56 7.30 2.10
C TYR A 235 2.12 8.44 1.23
N GLY A 236 1.22 9.31 0.72
CA GLY A 236 1.58 10.50 -0.04
C GLY A 236 1.85 10.26 -1.52
N LEU A 237 1.46 9.10 -2.05
CA LEU A 237 1.59 8.76 -3.45
C LEU A 237 0.22 8.82 -4.14
N MET A 238 0.20 9.24 -5.41
CA MET A 238 -1.04 9.34 -6.17
C MET A 238 -1.36 8.02 -6.87
N PRO A 239 -2.64 7.59 -6.91
CA PRO A 239 -3.06 6.37 -7.62
C PRO A 239 -2.73 6.41 -9.10
N SER A 240 -2.83 7.59 -9.72
CA SER A 240 -2.50 7.83 -11.13
C SER A 240 -2.11 9.30 -11.37
N SER A 241 -1.61 9.59 -12.56
CA SER A 241 -1.31 10.97 -13.00
C SER A 241 -2.56 11.84 -13.08
N PHE A 242 -3.73 11.26 -13.35
CA PHE A 242 -5.02 11.95 -13.47
C PHE A 242 -5.43 12.65 -12.14
N ILE A 243 -5.04 12.09 -11.00
CA ILE A 243 -5.36 12.64 -9.67
C ILE A 243 -4.32 13.65 -9.20
N LYS A 244 -3.21 13.78 -9.92
CA LYS A 244 -2.12 14.69 -9.56
C LYS A 244 -2.60 16.13 -9.42
N GLY A 245 -2.32 16.75 -8.27
CA GLY A 245 -2.73 18.13 -7.97
C GLY A 245 -4.18 18.29 -7.45
N LYS A 246 -4.97 17.22 -7.34
CA LYS A 246 -6.32 17.29 -6.75
C LYS A 246 -6.32 17.31 -5.22
N ILE A 247 -5.24 16.83 -4.61
CA ILE A 247 -5.04 16.80 -3.17
C ILE A 247 -3.56 17.06 -2.87
N ASN A 248 -3.27 17.76 -1.76
CA ASN A 248 -1.90 18.11 -1.37
C ASN A 248 -1.32 17.08 -0.41
N LEU A 249 -0.67 16.06 -0.93
CA LEU A 249 -0.05 14.99 -0.15
C LEU A 249 1.48 15.10 -0.14
N LYS A 250 2.10 14.48 0.85
CA LYS A 250 3.55 14.43 1.04
C LYS A 250 4.03 12.99 1.00
N PRO A 251 4.81 12.57 -0.02
CA PRO A 251 5.42 11.23 -0.02
C PRO A 251 6.22 11.01 1.27
N ALA A 252 5.90 9.91 1.98
CA ALA A 252 6.47 9.66 3.30
C ALA A 252 7.79 8.88 3.27
N LEU A 253 8.17 8.31 2.12
CA LEU A 253 9.26 7.34 2.02
C LEU A 253 10.46 7.89 1.25
N LYS A 254 11.68 7.60 1.75
CA LYS A 254 12.97 7.78 1.07
C LYS A 254 13.84 6.55 1.28
N MET A 255 14.63 6.16 0.28
CA MET A 255 15.64 5.12 0.45
C MET A 255 17.04 5.71 0.34
N LYS A 256 17.89 5.32 1.25
CA LYS A 256 19.30 5.72 1.32
C LYS A 256 20.21 4.51 1.44
N THR A 257 21.44 4.69 0.98
CA THR A 257 22.54 3.76 1.16
C THR A 257 23.83 4.54 1.42
N VAL A 258 24.95 3.85 1.51
CA VAL A 258 26.28 4.45 1.68
C VAL A 258 27.22 3.99 0.58
N VAL A 259 28.26 4.76 0.33
CA VAL A 259 29.39 4.30 -0.49
C VAL A 259 30.18 3.25 0.29
N SER A 260 30.37 2.08 -0.28
CA SER A 260 31.15 1.00 0.33
C SER A 260 32.60 0.93 -0.22
N MET A 261 32.83 1.47 -1.40
CA MET A 261 34.14 1.49 -2.04
C MET A 261 34.21 2.57 -3.12
N VAL A 262 35.36 3.22 -3.25
CA VAL A 262 35.66 4.13 -4.36
C VAL A 262 36.93 3.65 -5.04
N LYS A 263 36.95 3.64 -6.37
CA LYS A 263 38.16 3.34 -7.19
C LYS A 263 38.13 4.04 -8.54
N THR A 264 39.28 4.26 -9.12
CA THR A 264 39.41 4.67 -10.54
C THR A 264 39.59 3.43 -11.39
N ILE A 265 38.90 3.38 -12.53
CA ILE A 265 39.08 2.36 -13.57
C ILE A 265 39.52 3.03 -14.87
N PRO A 266 40.50 2.42 -15.60
CA PRO A 266 40.99 2.97 -16.85
C PRO A 266 39.97 2.80 -18.00
N ALA A 267 40.16 3.61 -19.06
CA ALA A 267 39.43 3.48 -20.32
C ALA A 267 39.47 2.01 -20.82
N GLY A 268 38.37 1.56 -21.43
CA GLY A 268 38.20 0.19 -21.90
C GLY A 268 37.81 -0.83 -20.82
N THR A 269 37.70 -0.44 -19.54
CA THR A 269 37.30 -1.35 -18.47
C THR A 269 35.78 -1.59 -18.48
N PRO A 270 35.32 -2.85 -18.58
CA PRO A 270 33.90 -3.16 -18.49
C PRO A 270 33.41 -3.16 -17.03
N VAL A 271 32.11 -2.81 -16.82
CA VAL A 271 31.47 -2.75 -15.50
C VAL A 271 30.31 -3.74 -15.42
N SER A 272 30.25 -4.51 -14.34
CA SER A 272 29.16 -5.39 -13.94
C SER A 272 28.88 -6.59 -14.88
N TYR A 273 27.82 -7.34 -14.55
CA TYR A 273 27.38 -8.52 -15.30
C TYR A 273 27.01 -8.20 -16.75
N GLY A 274 27.48 -9.05 -17.66
CA GLY A 274 27.21 -8.90 -19.09
C GLY A 274 27.98 -7.77 -19.76
N ARG A 275 28.80 -7.02 -19.00
CA ARG A 275 29.67 -5.95 -19.52
C ARG A 275 28.90 -4.95 -20.42
N THR A 276 27.69 -4.56 -19.97
CA THR A 276 26.80 -3.65 -20.71
C THR A 276 27.34 -2.23 -20.78
N TYR A 277 28.16 -1.85 -19.79
CA TYR A 277 28.86 -0.57 -19.74
C TYR A 277 30.35 -0.79 -19.89
N THR A 278 31.04 0.03 -20.69
CA THR A 278 32.51 0.06 -20.81
C THR A 278 32.94 1.51 -20.69
N ALA A 279 33.89 1.80 -19.81
CA ALA A 279 34.44 3.14 -19.61
C ALA A 279 35.12 3.64 -20.89
N ASP A 280 34.74 4.79 -21.43
CA ASP A 280 35.32 5.44 -22.59
C ASP A 280 36.58 6.25 -22.27
N LYS A 281 36.76 6.59 -21.01
CA LYS A 281 37.91 7.29 -20.42
C LYS A 281 38.18 6.75 -19.04
N ASP A 282 39.23 7.20 -18.36
CA ASP A 282 39.44 6.92 -16.96
C ASP A 282 38.31 7.56 -16.13
N ILE A 283 37.60 6.76 -15.34
CA ILE A 283 36.47 7.22 -14.51
C ILE A 283 36.63 6.80 -13.06
N LYS A 284 36.10 7.62 -12.16
CA LYS A 284 35.99 7.29 -10.74
C LYS A 284 34.63 6.64 -10.48
N ILE A 285 34.60 5.43 -9.97
CA ILE A 285 33.38 4.71 -9.65
C ILE A 285 33.23 4.49 -8.16
N ALA A 286 31.96 4.59 -7.67
CA ALA A 286 31.57 4.20 -6.34
C ALA A 286 30.72 2.93 -6.39
N THR A 287 30.99 1.99 -5.49
CA THR A 287 30.10 0.84 -5.23
C THR A 287 29.22 1.16 -4.05
N VAL A 288 27.91 0.88 -4.18
CA VAL A 288 26.92 1.06 -3.12
C VAL A 288 26.21 -0.26 -2.83
N PRO A 289 26.00 -0.63 -1.53
CA PRO A 289 25.44 -1.92 -1.13
C PRO A 289 23.90 -1.91 -1.17
N VAL A 290 23.34 -1.62 -2.35
CA VAL A 290 21.92 -1.72 -2.66
C VAL A 290 21.72 -2.40 -4.01
N GLY A 291 20.79 -3.33 -4.07
CA GLY A 291 20.47 -4.05 -5.29
C GLY A 291 19.02 -4.56 -5.33
N TYR A 292 18.74 -5.47 -6.29
CA TYR A 292 17.36 -5.90 -6.50
C TYR A 292 16.79 -6.73 -5.33
N ALA A 293 17.60 -7.34 -4.49
CA ALA A 293 17.14 -8.02 -3.28
C ALA A 293 16.73 -7.02 -2.16
N ASP A 294 17.06 -5.74 -2.31
CA ASP A 294 16.59 -4.67 -1.41
C ASP A 294 15.30 -4.00 -1.93
N GLY A 295 14.90 -4.29 -3.18
CA GLY A 295 13.79 -3.64 -3.87
C GLY A 295 14.22 -2.61 -4.91
N TYR A 296 15.53 -2.41 -5.15
CA TYR A 296 16.02 -1.55 -6.23
C TYR A 296 16.10 -2.32 -7.53
N MET A 297 15.07 -2.19 -8.36
CA MET A 297 14.80 -3.10 -9.49
C MET A 297 15.94 -3.15 -10.51
N ARG A 298 16.30 -4.38 -10.96
CA ARG A 298 17.34 -4.61 -11.95
C ARG A 298 17.07 -3.93 -13.31
N LYS A 299 15.82 -3.65 -13.63
CA LYS A 299 15.41 -2.95 -14.86
C LYS A 299 15.90 -1.48 -14.91
N LEU A 300 16.28 -0.91 -13.77
CA LEU A 300 16.91 0.42 -13.68
C LEU A 300 18.39 0.46 -14.11
N SER A 301 18.97 -0.68 -14.51
CA SER A 301 20.35 -0.74 -14.96
C SER A 301 20.59 0.18 -16.18
N ASP A 302 21.67 0.95 -16.12
CA ASP A 302 22.13 1.86 -17.18
C ASP A 302 21.16 3.02 -17.53
N ASP A 303 20.04 3.19 -16.81
CA ASP A 303 19.03 4.23 -17.06
C ASP A 303 18.64 5.05 -15.80
N ALA A 304 19.13 4.68 -14.64
CA ALA A 304 18.83 5.38 -13.41
C ALA A 304 19.98 6.27 -12.95
N VAL A 305 19.64 7.19 -12.07
CA VAL A 305 20.59 8.00 -11.31
C VAL A 305 20.37 7.78 -9.82
N MET A 306 21.40 8.09 -9.03
CA MET A 306 21.27 8.29 -7.58
C MET A 306 21.77 9.69 -7.22
N LYS A 307 21.58 10.13 -5.97
CA LYS A 307 21.99 11.48 -5.56
C LYS A 307 23.01 11.40 -4.42
N ILE A 308 24.12 12.14 -4.59
CA ILE A 308 25.19 12.31 -3.59
C ILE A 308 25.31 13.83 -3.33
N GLY A 309 25.05 14.27 -2.10
CA GLY A 309 24.91 15.68 -1.83
C GLY A 309 23.81 16.28 -2.70
N ASP A 310 24.17 17.27 -3.54
CA ASP A 310 23.23 17.91 -4.48
C ASP A 310 23.38 17.42 -5.93
N LYS A 311 24.32 16.50 -6.21
CA LYS A 311 24.61 16.01 -7.57
C LYS A 311 23.91 14.68 -7.85
N TYR A 312 23.35 14.56 -9.05
CA TYR A 312 22.87 13.29 -9.60
C TYR A 312 24.03 12.57 -10.29
N VAL A 313 24.19 11.30 -10.00
CA VAL A 313 25.24 10.42 -10.54
C VAL A 313 24.60 9.20 -11.21
N PRO A 314 25.06 8.82 -12.42
CA PRO A 314 24.45 7.70 -13.14
C PRO A 314 24.79 6.35 -12.49
N VAL A 315 23.82 5.44 -12.51
CA VAL A 315 24.04 4.02 -12.28
C VAL A 315 24.63 3.42 -13.53
N ILE A 316 25.80 2.78 -13.45
CA ILE A 316 26.51 2.22 -14.59
C ILE A 316 26.64 0.70 -14.49
N GLY A 317 26.42 0.02 -15.62
CA GLY A 317 26.34 -1.42 -15.69
C GLY A 317 25.14 -2.01 -14.94
N ARG A 318 25.01 -3.33 -15.00
CA ARG A 318 23.83 -4.00 -14.43
C ARG A 318 23.82 -3.94 -12.92
N ILE A 319 22.65 -3.61 -12.34
CA ILE A 319 22.36 -3.73 -10.90
C ILE A 319 22.44 -5.21 -10.51
N CYS A 320 23.24 -5.49 -9.48
CA CYS A 320 23.42 -6.83 -8.93
C CYS A 320 22.38 -7.12 -7.83
N MET A 321 22.43 -8.30 -7.24
CA MET A 321 21.55 -8.69 -6.14
C MET A 321 21.63 -7.72 -4.95
N ASP A 322 22.86 -7.38 -4.57
CA ASP A 322 23.17 -6.68 -3.32
C ASP A 322 23.96 -5.37 -3.51
N GLN A 323 24.34 -5.04 -4.74
CA GLN A 323 25.21 -3.90 -5.03
C GLN A 323 24.93 -3.32 -6.43
N CYS A 324 25.27 -2.05 -6.62
CA CYS A 324 25.40 -1.43 -7.92
C CYS A 324 26.53 -0.39 -7.94
N MET A 325 26.90 0.07 -9.14
CA MET A 325 28.01 0.97 -9.34
C MET A 325 27.51 2.30 -9.88
N LEU A 326 28.14 3.38 -9.45
CA LEU A 326 27.85 4.75 -9.82
C LEU A 326 29.08 5.38 -10.46
N ASP A 327 28.92 6.12 -11.54
CA ASP A 327 29.97 7.02 -12.01
C ASP A 327 29.97 8.28 -11.13
N VAL A 328 31.07 8.47 -10.41
CA VAL A 328 31.26 9.59 -9.49
C VAL A 328 32.43 10.48 -9.89
N SER A 329 32.80 10.48 -11.19
CA SER A 329 33.92 11.24 -11.71
C SER A 329 33.84 12.73 -11.40
N ASP A 330 32.61 13.27 -11.38
CA ASP A 330 32.33 14.69 -11.12
C ASP A 330 32.17 15.02 -9.62
N ILE A 331 32.44 14.05 -8.72
CA ILE A 331 32.42 14.26 -7.27
C ILE A 331 33.87 14.31 -6.76
N GLU A 332 34.29 15.46 -6.26
CA GLU A 332 35.69 15.65 -5.82
C GLU A 332 36.02 14.82 -4.58
N ASP A 333 35.39 15.07 -3.47
CA ASP A 333 35.70 14.48 -2.16
C ASP A 333 34.70 13.39 -1.77
N ILE A 334 34.66 12.28 -2.53
CA ILE A 334 33.82 11.13 -2.19
C ILE A 334 34.66 10.02 -1.57
N GLY A 335 34.18 9.49 -0.44
CA GLY A 335 34.80 8.38 0.26
C GLY A 335 33.77 7.37 0.78
N GLU A 336 34.29 6.28 1.36
CA GLU A 336 33.50 5.27 2.04
C GLU A 336 32.63 5.89 3.16
N GLY A 337 31.40 5.42 3.31
CA GLY A 337 30.44 5.95 4.28
C GLY A 337 29.67 7.19 3.82
N ALA A 338 30.01 7.80 2.67
CA ALA A 338 29.24 8.90 2.10
C ALA A 338 27.80 8.45 1.81
N THR A 339 26.82 9.23 2.25
CA THR A 339 25.39 8.90 2.06
C THR A 339 24.95 9.12 0.63
N VAL A 340 24.24 8.15 0.09
CA VAL A 340 23.67 8.15 -1.26
C VAL A 340 22.15 8.03 -1.15
N THR A 341 21.40 8.92 -1.81
CA THR A 341 19.95 8.81 -1.93
C THR A 341 19.61 7.97 -3.16
N VAL A 342 18.90 6.87 -2.93
CA VAL A 342 18.47 5.91 -3.95
C VAL A 342 17.14 6.35 -4.58
N PHE A 343 16.17 6.69 -3.75
CA PHE A 343 14.96 7.43 -4.13
C PHE A 343 14.55 8.41 -3.03
N ASP A 344 13.81 9.45 -3.39
CA ASP A 344 13.45 10.51 -2.47
C ASP A 344 11.93 10.82 -2.46
N SER A 345 11.51 11.66 -1.53
CA SER A 345 10.12 12.08 -1.35
C SER A 345 9.74 13.34 -2.13
N ASN A 346 10.59 13.83 -3.03
CA ASN A 346 10.23 14.96 -3.89
C ASN A 346 9.53 14.44 -5.15
N PRO A 347 8.23 14.72 -5.36
CA PRO A 347 7.48 14.20 -6.51
C PRO A 347 7.96 14.75 -7.87
N GLN A 348 8.78 15.80 -7.87
CA GLN A 348 9.38 16.37 -9.08
C GLN A 348 10.80 15.85 -9.38
N SER A 349 11.33 15.01 -8.48
CA SER A 349 12.68 14.45 -8.62
C SER A 349 12.70 13.28 -9.62
N PRO A 350 13.76 13.11 -10.40
CA PRO A 350 13.98 11.89 -11.17
C PRO A 350 14.16 10.64 -10.26
N LEU A 351 14.32 10.86 -8.96
CA LEU A 351 14.38 9.83 -7.92
C LEU A 351 13.04 9.61 -7.22
N SER A 352 11.94 10.24 -7.66
CA SER A 352 10.63 9.96 -7.09
C SER A 352 10.22 8.52 -7.36
N VAL A 353 9.44 7.94 -6.46
CA VAL A 353 8.88 6.59 -6.63
C VAL A 353 8.10 6.47 -7.94
N ASP A 354 7.34 7.51 -8.32
CA ASP A 354 6.59 7.56 -9.58
C ASP A 354 7.52 7.50 -10.80
N ALA A 355 8.59 8.29 -10.82
CA ALA A 355 9.56 8.29 -11.92
C ALA A 355 10.29 6.94 -12.07
N LEU A 356 10.63 6.30 -10.94
CA LEU A 356 11.28 4.99 -10.96
C LEU A 356 10.30 3.87 -11.35
N ALA A 357 9.04 3.95 -10.94
CA ALA A 357 8.00 3.01 -11.35
C ALA A 357 7.75 3.12 -12.87
N GLU A 358 7.64 4.33 -13.42
CA GLU A 358 7.48 4.56 -14.85
C GLU A 358 8.65 3.97 -15.65
N LYS A 359 9.91 4.23 -15.25
CA LYS A 359 11.11 3.66 -15.89
C LYS A 359 11.12 2.13 -15.87
N THR A 360 10.55 1.53 -14.85
CA THR A 360 10.46 0.07 -14.73
C THR A 360 9.20 -0.52 -15.36
N GLY A 361 8.27 0.33 -15.85
CA GLY A 361 7.02 -0.09 -16.50
C GLY A 361 6.05 -0.74 -15.51
N THR A 362 6.01 -0.21 -14.30
CA THR A 362 5.10 -0.63 -13.24
C THR A 362 4.45 0.59 -12.57
N ILE A 363 3.74 0.38 -11.47
CA ILE A 363 3.08 1.41 -10.68
C ILE A 363 3.77 1.62 -9.33
N ASN A 364 3.60 2.81 -8.77
CA ASN A 364 4.20 3.18 -7.48
C ASN A 364 3.82 2.22 -6.34
N TYR A 365 2.63 1.61 -6.39
CA TYR A 365 2.18 0.57 -5.44
C TYR A 365 3.14 -0.63 -5.42
N GLU A 366 3.44 -1.20 -6.59
CA GLU A 366 4.34 -2.35 -6.69
C GLU A 366 5.75 -1.95 -6.25
N TYR A 367 6.19 -0.75 -6.64
CA TYR A 367 7.52 -0.26 -6.31
C TYR A 367 7.76 -0.20 -4.79
N VAL A 368 6.86 0.45 -4.03
CA VAL A 368 7.02 0.55 -2.56
C VAL A 368 6.78 -0.76 -1.83
N CYS A 369 5.82 -1.58 -2.29
CA CYS A 369 5.58 -2.92 -1.73
C CYS A 369 6.75 -3.88 -1.98
N GLY A 370 7.56 -3.65 -3.02
CA GLY A 370 8.74 -4.44 -3.36
C GLY A 370 9.95 -4.23 -2.43
N ILE A 371 9.91 -3.24 -1.53
CA ILE A 371 11.00 -3.00 -0.58
C ILE A 371 11.07 -4.15 0.43
N ASN A 372 12.16 -4.92 0.35
CA ASN A 372 12.34 -6.12 1.15
C ASN A 372 12.47 -5.81 2.66
N LYS A 373 12.02 -6.74 3.51
CA LYS A 373 12.13 -6.62 4.97
C LYS A 373 13.56 -6.60 5.50
N ARG A 374 14.56 -7.00 4.70
CA ARG A 374 15.98 -6.86 5.09
C ARG A 374 16.48 -5.40 5.10
N VAL A 375 15.70 -4.47 4.53
CA VAL A 375 15.98 -3.03 4.58
C VAL A 375 15.34 -2.46 5.83
N SER A 376 16.11 -1.91 6.75
CA SER A 376 15.60 -1.32 7.99
C SER A 376 14.73 -0.10 7.69
N ARG A 377 13.61 0.06 8.45
CA ARG A 377 12.77 1.26 8.42
C ARG A 377 13.17 2.18 9.56
N VAL A 378 13.56 3.40 9.23
CA VAL A 378 13.96 4.44 10.16
C VAL A 378 12.87 5.51 10.17
N TYR A 379 12.12 5.58 11.24
CA TYR A 379 11.02 6.53 11.37
C TYR A 379 11.53 7.85 11.89
N THR A 380 11.14 8.93 11.21
CA THR A 380 11.59 10.28 11.57
C THR A 380 10.40 11.19 11.87
N ARG A 381 10.55 12.01 12.90
CA ARG A 381 9.66 13.14 13.22
C ARG A 381 10.51 14.39 13.38
N GLN A 382 10.11 15.48 12.74
CA GLN A 382 10.87 16.75 12.73
C GLN A 382 12.35 16.57 12.35
N LYS A 383 12.63 15.63 11.44
CA LYS A 383 13.96 15.21 10.97
C LYS A 383 14.82 14.44 11.99
N GLU A 384 14.31 14.15 13.19
CA GLU A 384 14.98 13.32 14.18
C GLU A 384 14.48 11.87 14.12
N ILE A 385 15.33 10.91 14.48
CA ILE A 385 14.97 9.49 14.51
C ILE A 385 14.15 9.21 15.77
N GLU A 386 12.89 8.79 15.57
CA GLU A 386 11.97 8.42 16.64
C GLU A 386 11.98 6.91 16.91
N ALA A 387 11.94 6.11 15.85
CA ALA A 387 11.91 4.65 15.96
C ALA A 387 12.68 3.98 14.82
N ILE A 388 13.03 2.71 15.00
CA ILE A 388 13.67 1.87 13.99
C ILE A 388 13.03 0.49 14.02
N ALA A 389 12.56 -0.01 12.87
CA ALA A 389 12.19 -1.39 12.67
C ALA A 389 13.27 -2.11 11.86
N ASP A 390 13.85 -3.12 12.48
CA ASP A 390 14.82 -4.03 11.86
C ASP A 390 14.26 -5.45 11.93
N TYR A 391 13.72 -5.94 10.82
CA TYR A 391 13.02 -7.23 10.75
C TYR A 391 13.96 -8.45 10.78
N MET A 392 15.28 -8.21 10.76
CA MET A 392 16.31 -9.26 10.79
C MET A 392 16.88 -9.49 12.19
N LYS A 393 16.42 -8.73 13.18
CA LYS A 393 16.84 -8.84 14.60
C LYS A 393 15.82 -9.53 15.46
#